data_1f44bf673d32f7b7345bad04e18365b0
#
_entry.id   1f44bf673d32f7b7345bad04e18365b0
#
_cell.length_a   1.000
_cell.length_b   1.000
_cell.length_c   1.000
_cell.angle_alpha   90.00
_cell.angle_beta   90.00
_cell.angle_gamma   90.00
#
_symmetry.space_group_name_H-M   'P 1'
#
loop_
_entity.id
_entity.type
_entity.pdbx_description
1 polymer ?
#
loop_
_entity_poly.entity_id
_entity_poly.type
_entity_poly.pdbx_seq_one_letter_code
_entity_poly.pdbx_strand_id
1 'polypeptide(L)'
;MGSSILSLKDTIEHIQDQNKLMSQMRTWLKSEGVIFQAFPPWVNPFGGHQQMCKSRVLSRLPWLHLLPRSMYRGVLALFGENKSTINSLIHDVYDTGISSNRFFRICKRNQYALIHSRFYFIYPNYEIKFSLKPRKLWGIFNIPIIRDFYTTTVYCLLTKI
;
A
#
# COMPACT_ATOMS: atom_id res chain seq x y z
N MET A 1 10.35 -2.87 -27.87
CA MET A 1 9.53 -1.63 -27.75
C MET A 1 9.19 -1.42 -26.27
N GLY A 2 9.48 -0.24 -25.69
CA GLY A 2 9.13 0.07 -24.31
C GLY A 2 7.91 0.99 -24.21
N SER A 3 7.28 1.07 -23.02
CA SER A 3 6.17 1.97 -22.74
C SER A 3 6.66 3.35 -22.32
N SER A 4 5.93 4.41 -22.72
CA SER A 4 6.18 5.77 -22.26
C SER A 4 5.55 6.03 -20.88
N ILE A 5 4.48 5.31 -20.56
CA ILE A 5 3.78 5.40 -19.27
C ILE A 5 3.44 4.00 -18.80
N LEU A 6 3.80 3.70 -17.55
CA LEU A 6 3.33 2.51 -16.83
C LEU A 6 2.53 2.98 -15.61
N SER A 7 1.41 2.34 -15.36
CA SER A 7 0.56 2.68 -14.21
C SER A 7 0.25 1.43 -13.40
N LEU A 8 0.56 1.48 -12.11
CA LEU A 8 0.18 0.45 -11.13
C LEU A 8 -0.57 1.13 -9.99
N LYS A 9 -1.77 0.64 -9.75
CA LYS A 9 -2.63 1.12 -8.68
C LYS A 9 -3.12 -0.06 -7.86
N ASP A 10 -2.97 0.04 -6.55
CA ASP A 10 -3.40 -0.96 -5.58
C ASP A 10 -2.92 -2.39 -5.99
N THR A 11 -1.62 -2.52 -6.31
CA THR A 11 -1.00 -3.75 -6.86
C THR A 11 0.26 -4.17 -6.12
N ILE A 12 1.19 -3.24 -5.88
CA ILE A 12 2.53 -3.56 -5.33
C ILE A 12 2.47 -4.15 -3.92
N GLU A 13 1.45 -3.82 -3.16
CA GLU A 13 1.18 -4.32 -1.81
C GLU A 13 0.78 -5.80 -1.78
N HIS A 14 0.46 -6.40 -2.92
CA HIS A 14 0.14 -7.83 -3.07
C HIS A 14 1.27 -8.64 -3.68
N ILE A 15 2.39 -8.00 -4.01
CA ILE A 15 3.54 -8.65 -4.65
C ILE A 15 4.61 -9.00 -3.60
N GLN A 16 5.00 -10.26 -3.52
CA GLN A 16 6.04 -10.72 -2.58
C GLN A 16 7.41 -10.11 -2.89
N ASP A 17 7.87 -10.25 -4.14
CA ASP A 17 9.14 -9.68 -4.59
C ASP A 17 8.93 -8.35 -5.32
N GLN A 18 8.68 -7.32 -4.52
CA GLN A 18 8.49 -5.94 -4.99
C GLN A 18 9.75 -5.39 -5.68
N ASN A 19 10.93 -5.83 -5.25
CA ASN A 19 12.18 -5.39 -5.87
C ASN A 19 12.34 -5.95 -7.28
N LYS A 20 12.01 -7.23 -7.48
CA LYS A 20 12.00 -7.88 -8.79
C LYS A 20 10.98 -7.23 -9.72
N LEU A 21 9.76 -6.94 -9.23
CA LEU A 21 8.75 -6.22 -9.99
C LEU A 21 9.29 -4.88 -10.50
N MET A 22 9.87 -4.04 -9.62
CA MET A 22 10.40 -2.74 -10.01
C MET A 22 11.58 -2.88 -10.99
N SER A 23 12.44 -3.88 -10.82
CA SER A 23 13.51 -4.18 -11.78
C SER A 23 12.95 -4.53 -13.17
N GLN A 24 11.94 -5.36 -13.25
CA GLN A 24 11.28 -5.72 -14.51
C GLN A 24 10.58 -4.52 -15.17
N MET A 25 9.87 -3.71 -14.38
CA MET A 25 9.23 -2.50 -14.91
C MET A 25 10.25 -1.54 -15.54
N ARG A 26 11.48 -1.50 -15.01
CA ARG A 26 12.56 -0.71 -15.59
C ARG A 26 12.89 -1.16 -17.02
N THR A 27 12.84 -2.44 -17.31
CA THR A 27 13.10 -2.96 -18.68
C THR A 27 11.98 -2.60 -19.65
N TRP A 28 10.75 -2.52 -19.17
CA TRP A 28 9.58 -2.19 -20.00
C TRP A 28 9.41 -0.69 -20.25
N LEU A 29 10.03 0.16 -19.44
CA LEU A 29 9.91 1.61 -19.52
C LEU A 29 10.92 2.17 -20.55
N LYS A 30 10.51 3.11 -21.40
CA LYS A 30 11.41 3.90 -22.25
C LYS A 30 12.31 4.80 -21.40
N SER A 31 13.39 5.36 -21.99
CA SER A 31 14.30 6.29 -21.30
C SER A 31 13.56 7.48 -20.69
N GLU A 32 12.71 8.13 -21.49
CA GLU A 32 11.87 9.28 -21.07
C GLU A 32 10.53 8.86 -20.47
N GLY A 33 10.36 7.57 -20.15
CA GLY A 33 9.10 7.05 -19.63
C GLY A 33 8.90 7.35 -18.16
N VAL A 34 7.65 7.35 -17.74
CA VAL A 34 7.24 7.56 -16.35
C VAL A 34 6.44 6.38 -15.81
N ILE A 35 6.59 6.12 -14.53
CA ILE A 35 5.75 5.17 -13.79
C ILE A 35 4.87 5.98 -12.84
N PHE A 36 3.56 5.80 -12.94
CA PHE A 36 2.63 6.18 -11.90
C PHE A 36 2.39 4.98 -10.98
N GLN A 37 2.68 5.16 -9.71
CA GLN A 37 2.46 4.14 -8.69
C GLN A 37 1.52 4.68 -7.62
N ALA A 38 0.47 3.92 -7.29
CA ALA A 38 -0.42 4.21 -6.18
C ALA A 38 -0.59 2.96 -5.31
N PHE A 39 -0.44 3.10 -3.99
CA PHE A 39 -0.59 1.99 -3.04
C PHE A 39 -0.90 2.49 -1.63
N PRO A 40 -1.65 1.72 -0.82
CA PRO A 40 -1.81 1.96 0.60
C PRO A 40 -0.58 1.46 1.37
N PRO A 41 0.04 2.27 2.25
CA PRO A 41 1.04 1.74 3.17
C PRO A 41 0.42 0.71 4.10
N TRP A 42 1.09 -0.43 4.34
CA TRP A 42 0.51 -1.52 5.12
C TRP A 42 0.16 -1.16 6.57
N VAL A 43 0.83 -0.17 7.17
CA VAL A 43 0.57 0.29 8.55
C VAL A 43 -0.59 1.29 8.66
N ASN A 44 -1.28 1.63 7.60
CA ASN A 44 -2.45 2.51 7.67
C ASN A 44 -3.59 1.84 8.48
N PRO A 45 -4.61 2.59 8.94
CA PRO A 45 -5.66 2.05 9.82
C PRO A 45 -6.31 0.76 9.32
N PHE A 46 -6.39 0.58 8.01
CA PHE A 46 -7.04 -0.56 7.34
C PHE A 46 -6.10 -1.31 6.38
N GLY A 47 -4.79 -1.19 6.56
CA GLY A 47 -3.78 -1.81 5.72
C GLY A 47 -3.76 -3.35 5.78
N GLY A 48 -4.46 -3.93 6.73
CA GLY A 48 -4.64 -5.37 6.83
C GLY A 48 -5.84 -5.93 6.07
N HIS A 49 -6.49 -5.13 5.23
CA HIS A 49 -7.68 -5.52 4.45
C HIS A 49 -8.82 -6.12 5.29
N GLN A 50 -8.84 -5.84 6.60
CA GLN A 50 -9.86 -6.40 7.53
C GLN A 50 -11.29 -5.99 7.19
N GLN A 51 -11.50 -5.03 6.27
CA GLN A 51 -12.83 -4.74 5.72
C GLN A 51 -13.45 -5.95 5.00
N MET A 52 -12.63 -6.94 4.61
CA MET A 52 -13.07 -8.20 4.01
C MET A 52 -13.60 -9.20 5.05
N CYS A 53 -13.41 -8.97 6.35
CA CYS A 53 -13.94 -9.80 7.41
C CYS A 53 -15.48 -9.81 7.40
N LYS A 54 -16.06 -10.96 7.68
CA LYS A 54 -17.52 -11.13 7.88
C LYS A 54 -18.00 -10.42 9.14
N SER A 55 -17.16 -10.42 10.17
CA SER A 55 -17.43 -9.73 11.42
C SER A 55 -17.47 -8.21 11.22
N ARG A 56 -18.62 -7.59 11.49
CA ARG A 56 -18.78 -6.13 11.45
C ARG A 56 -17.88 -5.40 12.46
N VAL A 57 -17.50 -6.06 13.54
CA VAL A 57 -16.58 -5.51 14.55
C VAL A 57 -15.18 -5.48 13.98
N LEU A 58 -14.67 -6.62 13.51
CA LEU A 58 -13.31 -6.71 12.94
C LEU A 58 -13.13 -5.80 11.72
N SER A 59 -14.13 -5.74 10.84
CA SER A 59 -14.06 -4.91 9.62
C SER A 59 -13.93 -3.41 9.88
N ARG A 60 -14.25 -2.96 11.11
CA ARG A 60 -14.21 -1.54 11.52
C ARG A 60 -13.09 -1.21 12.50
N LEU A 61 -12.39 -2.22 13.04
CA LEU A 61 -11.29 -2.00 13.99
C LEU A 61 -10.03 -1.55 13.24
N PRO A 62 -9.57 -0.30 13.42
CA PRO A 62 -8.34 0.16 12.80
C PRO A 62 -7.14 -0.53 13.46
N TRP A 63 -6.04 -0.71 12.69
CA TRP A 63 -4.74 -1.22 13.13
C TRP A 63 -4.73 -2.61 13.77
N LEU A 64 -5.82 -3.38 13.69
CA LEU A 64 -5.89 -4.74 14.22
C LEU A 64 -4.77 -5.65 13.65
N HIS A 65 -4.43 -5.45 12.39
CA HIS A 65 -3.38 -6.18 11.68
C HIS A 65 -1.95 -5.89 12.17
N LEU A 66 -1.74 -4.88 13.03
CA LEU A 66 -0.43 -4.60 13.62
C LEU A 66 -0.12 -5.51 14.82
N LEU A 67 -1.08 -6.30 15.28
CA LEU A 67 -0.84 -7.34 16.28
C LEU A 67 0.20 -8.35 15.77
N PRO A 68 0.97 -9.01 16.65
CA PRO A 68 1.81 -10.13 16.25
C PRO A 68 1.02 -11.19 15.46
N ARG A 69 1.66 -11.80 14.44
CA ARG A 69 1.00 -12.74 13.50
C ARG A 69 0.11 -13.80 14.17
N SER A 70 0.58 -14.39 15.27
CA SER A 70 -0.16 -15.39 16.03
C SER A 70 -1.41 -14.82 16.72
N MET A 71 -1.28 -13.63 17.31
CA MET A 71 -2.40 -12.94 17.97
C MET A 71 -3.44 -12.48 16.94
N TYR A 72 -3.01 -11.90 15.82
CA TYR A 72 -3.93 -11.50 14.76
C TYR A 72 -4.72 -12.70 14.21
N ARG A 73 -4.03 -13.82 13.95
CA ARG A 73 -4.66 -15.09 13.55
C ARG A 73 -5.68 -15.58 14.59
N GLY A 74 -5.31 -15.53 15.88
CA GLY A 74 -6.20 -15.95 16.99
C GLY A 74 -7.45 -15.10 17.09
N VAL A 75 -7.32 -13.77 16.98
CA VAL A 75 -8.47 -12.85 16.98
C VAL A 75 -9.40 -13.12 15.81
N LEU A 76 -8.87 -13.27 14.57
CA LEU A 76 -9.68 -13.58 13.41
C LEU A 76 -10.46 -14.89 13.58
N ALA A 77 -9.80 -15.93 14.12
CA ALA A 77 -10.43 -17.23 14.39
C ALA A 77 -11.51 -17.14 15.48
N LEU A 78 -11.27 -16.38 16.56
CA LEU A 78 -12.22 -16.18 17.66
C LEU A 78 -13.52 -15.54 17.19
N PHE A 79 -13.44 -14.63 16.20
CA PHE A 79 -14.61 -13.98 15.60
C PHE A 79 -15.24 -14.78 14.45
N GLY A 80 -14.84 -16.04 14.25
CA GLY A 80 -15.47 -16.97 13.33
C GLY A 80 -15.09 -16.76 11.84
N GLU A 81 -13.97 -16.09 11.57
CA GLU A 81 -13.48 -16.00 10.20
C GLU A 81 -13.02 -17.35 9.68
N ASN A 82 -13.26 -17.63 8.42
CA ASN A 82 -12.85 -18.90 7.82
C ASN A 82 -11.33 -18.97 7.56
N LYS A 83 -10.78 -20.18 7.48
CA LYS A 83 -9.34 -20.40 7.27
C LYS A 83 -8.79 -19.74 6.01
N SER A 84 -9.57 -19.70 4.92
CA SER A 84 -9.15 -19.06 3.66
C SER A 84 -8.98 -17.56 3.84
N THR A 85 -9.98 -16.88 4.42
CA THR A 85 -9.91 -15.43 4.73
C THR A 85 -8.75 -15.12 5.67
N ILE A 86 -8.57 -15.91 6.74
CA ILE A 86 -7.46 -15.73 7.69
C ILE A 86 -6.11 -15.84 6.97
N ASN A 87 -5.91 -16.85 6.13
CA ASN A 87 -4.65 -17.03 5.42
C ASN A 87 -4.38 -15.91 4.41
N SER A 88 -5.39 -15.44 3.68
CA SER A 88 -5.28 -14.30 2.76
C SER A 88 -4.87 -13.03 3.51
N LEU A 89 -5.58 -12.67 4.58
CA LEU A 89 -5.27 -11.47 5.37
C LEU A 89 -3.87 -11.54 6.01
N ILE A 90 -3.45 -12.71 6.48
CA ILE A 90 -2.10 -12.92 7.03
C ILE A 90 -1.04 -12.73 5.95
N HIS A 91 -1.25 -13.29 4.75
CA HIS A 91 -0.34 -13.13 3.62
C HIS A 91 -0.22 -11.66 3.21
N ASP A 92 -1.32 -10.95 3.01
CA ASP A 92 -1.33 -9.55 2.58
C ASP A 92 -0.62 -8.61 3.58
N VAL A 93 -0.70 -8.91 4.88
CA VAL A 93 -0.07 -8.10 5.93
C VAL A 93 1.41 -8.41 6.08
N TYR A 94 1.76 -9.70 6.29
CA TYR A 94 3.09 -10.04 6.77
C TYR A 94 4.05 -10.47 5.66
N ASP A 95 3.54 -10.93 4.53
CA ASP A 95 4.36 -11.46 3.45
C ASP A 95 4.52 -10.43 2.31
N THR A 96 3.52 -9.58 2.06
CA THR A 96 3.55 -8.61 0.95
C THR A 96 3.46 -7.14 1.36
N GLY A 97 3.06 -6.85 2.59
CA GLY A 97 2.89 -5.48 3.08
C GLY A 97 4.09 -4.57 2.80
N ILE A 98 3.82 -3.36 2.29
CA ILE A 98 4.85 -2.38 1.92
C ILE A 98 4.63 -1.05 2.65
N SER A 99 5.70 -0.47 3.20
CA SER A 99 5.72 0.89 3.72
C SER A 99 6.23 1.88 2.66
N SER A 100 5.89 3.15 2.77
CA SER A 100 6.39 4.17 1.85
C SER A 100 7.93 4.25 1.86
N ASN A 101 8.55 4.12 3.02
CA ASN A 101 10.01 4.15 3.14
C ASN A 101 10.67 2.92 2.49
N ARG A 102 10.06 1.73 2.61
CA ARG A 102 10.53 0.53 1.91
C ARG A 102 10.42 0.71 0.41
N PHE A 103 9.29 1.23 -0.07
CA PHE A 103 9.06 1.50 -1.49
C PHE A 103 10.13 2.46 -2.06
N PHE A 104 10.39 3.59 -1.40
CA PHE A 104 11.40 4.54 -1.88
C PHE A 104 12.82 3.97 -1.88
N ARG A 105 13.14 3.09 -0.92
CA ARG A 105 14.43 2.36 -0.95
C ARG A 105 14.53 1.42 -2.15
N ILE A 106 13.45 0.72 -2.48
CA ILE A 106 13.38 -0.15 -3.66
C ILE A 106 13.54 0.68 -4.94
N CYS A 107 12.86 1.82 -5.05
CA CYS A 107 13.01 2.74 -6.18
C CYS A 107 14.46 3.18 -6.35
N LYS A 108 15.11 3.63 -5.27
CA LYS A 108 16.51 4.05 -5.29
C LYS A 108 17.45 2.92 -5.73
N ARG A 109 17.26 1.70 -5.21
CA ARG A 109 18.06 0.52 -5.60
C ARG A 109 17.92 0.18 -7.08
N ASN A 110 16.74 0.39 -7.65
CA ASN A 110 16.45 0.15 -9.07
C ASN A 110 16.69 1.39 -9.95
N GLN A 111 17.45 2.38 -9.44
CA GLN A 111 17.83 3.58 -10.20
C GLN A 111 16.62 4.33 -10.78
N TYR A 112 15.60 4.56 -9.96
CA TYR A 112 14.50 5.45 -10.25
C TYR A 112 14.69 6.78 -9.52
N ALA A 113 14.42 7.88 -10.24
CA ALA A 113 14.21 9.20 -9.65
C ALA A 113 12.74 9.37 -9.27
N LEU A 114 12.49 9.90 -8.09
CA LEU A 114 11.16 10.30 -7.65
C LEU A 114 10.87 11.72 -8.15
N ILE A 115 10.01 11.85 -9.17
CA ILE A 115 9.60 13.17 -9.71
C ILE A 115 8.66 13.84 -8.72
N HIS A 116 7.69 13.08 -8.20
CA HIS A 116 6.67 13.60 -7.31
C HIS A 116 6.12 12.52 -6.40
N SER A 117 5.75 12.90 -5.16
CA SER A 117 4.99 12.03 -4.26
C SER A 117 3.91 12.81 -3.53
N ARG A 118 2.78 12.16 -3.33
CA ARG A 118 1.66 12.70 -2.53
C ARG A 118 1.12 11.65 -1.60
N PHE A 119 0.93 12.06 -0.37
CA PHE A 119 0.32 11.26 0.69
C PHE A 119 -1.09 11.78 0.92
N TYR A 120 -2.06 10.87 0.92
CA TYR A 120 -3.46 11.21 1.14
C TYR A 120 -3.94 10.66 2.47
N PHE A 121 -4.53 11.53 3.30
CA PHE A 121 -5.26 11.14 4.49
C PHE A 121 -6.62 10.55 4.13
N ILE A 122 -7.32 11.17 3.15
CA ILE A 122 -8.54 10.62 2.55
C ILE A 122 -8.23 10.30 1.09
N TYR A 123 -8.30 9.01 0.76
CA TYR A 123 -8.03 8.48 -0.57
C TYR A 123 -8.95 9.09 -1.62
N PRO A 124 -8.45 9.58 -2.77
CA PRO A 124 -9.30 10.16 -3.83
C PRO A 124 -10.46 9.26 -4.28
N ASN A 125 -10.26 7.96 -4.28
CA ASN A 125 -11.30 7.00 -4.66
C ASN A 125 -12.47 6.93 -3.66
N TYR A 126 -12.29 7.46 -2.44
CA TYR A 126 -13.34 7.53 -1.42
C TYR A 126 -14.40 8.60 -1.74
N GLU A 127 -14.09 9.56 -2.62
CA GLU A 127 -15.07 10.50 -3.13
C GLU A 127 -16.17 9.77 -3.91
N ILE A 128 -15.78 8.82 -4.76
CA ILE A 128 -16.73 8.02 -5.56
C ILE A 128 -17.48 7.01 -4.68
N LYS A 129 -16.78 6.36 -3.73
CA LYS A 129 -17.34 5.28 -2.92
C LYS A 129 -18.18 5.76 -1.73
N PHE A 130 -17.79 6.86 -1.12
CA PHE A 130 -18.32 7.31 0.18
C PHE A 130 -18.65 8.80 0.22
N SER A 131 -18.57 9.51 -0.90
CA SER A 131 -18.75 10.98 -0.99
C SER A 131 -17.82 11.78 -0.06
N LEU A 132 -16.65 11.22 0.25
CA LEU A 132 -15.63 11.84 1.09
C LEU A 132 -14.65 12.61 0.23
N LYS A 133 -14.59 13.93 0.37
CA LYS A 133 -13.64 14.77 -0.39
C LYS A 133 -12.19 14.37 -0.11
N PRO A 134 -11.35 14.19 -1.14
CA PRO A 134 -9.95 13.86 -0.98
C PRO A 134 -9.23 14.86 -0.09
N ARG A 135 -8.42 14.38 0.84
CA ARG A 135 -7.58 15.23 1.69
C ARG A 135 -6.15 14.74 1.69
N LYS A 136 -5.21 15.65 1.42
CA LYS A 136 -3.78 15.39 1.55
C LYS A 136 -3.42 15.24 3.03
N LEU A 137 -2.37 14.50 3.30
CA LEU A 137 -1.77 14.45 4.63
C LEU A 137 -1.21 15.83 4.98
N TRP A 138 -1.48 16.31 6.19
CA TRP A 138 -0.94 17.59 6.65
C TRP A 138 0.57 17.51 6.87
N GLY A 139 1.29 18.60 6.60
CA GLY A 139 2.74 18.65 6.66
C GLY A 139 3.34 18.22 8.01
N ILE A 140 2.68 18.53 9.13
CA ILE A 140 3.11 18.14 10.48
C ILE A 140 3.14 16.62 10.68
N PHE A 141 2.31 15.84 9.95
CA PHE A 141 2.29 14.38 9.99
C PHE A 141 3.17 13.73 8.91
N ASN A 142 3.82 14.53 8.05
CA ASN A 142 4.65 14.01 6.97
C ASN A 142 6.07 13.62 7.45
N ILE A 143 6.16 13.04 8.62
CA ILE A 143 7.40 12.52 9.20
C ILE A 143 7.56 11.06 8.74
N PRO A 144 8.72 10.66 8.20
CA PRO A 144 8.98 9.27 7.83
C PRO A 144 8.60 8.31 8.95
N ILE A 145 7.97 7.19 8.60
CA ILE A 145 7.39 6.18 9.49
C ILE A 145 6.01 6.60 10.01
N ILE A 146 5.89 7.76 10.68
CA ILE A 146 4.63 8.23 11.28
C ILE A 146 3.57 8.50 10.21
N ARG A 147 3.97 9.09 9.08
CA ARG A 147 3.05 9.42 7.97
C ARG A 147 2.27 8.22 7.45
N ASP A 148 2.89 7.04 7.43
CA ASP A 148 2.27 5.84 6.89
C ASP A 148 1.07 5.37 7.74
N PHE A 149 1.04 5.69 9.05
CA PHE A 149 -0.10 5.40 9.93
C PHE A 149 -1.35 6.21 9.57
N TYR A 150 -1.18 7.39 8.97
CA TYR A 150 -2.27 8.30 8.62
C TYR A 150 -2.50 8.40 7.11
N THR A 151 -1.74 7.64 6.32
CA THR A 151 -1.81 7.68 4.85
C THR A 151 -2.65 6.53 4.33
N THR A 152 -3.80 6.84 3.76
CA THR A 152 -4.66 5.82 3.13
C THR A 152 -4.17 5.41 1.74
N THR A 153 -3.44 6.29 1.04
CA THR A 153 -2.74 5.97 -0.21
C THR A 153 -1.59 6.93 -0.46
N VAL A 154 -0.53 6.40 -1.08
CA VAL A 154 0.61 7.17 -1.60
C VAL A 154 0.53 7.19 -3.12
N TYR A 155 0.62 8.36 -3.73
CA TYR A 155 0.79 8.52 -5.17
C TYR A 155 2.24 8.92 -5.45
N CYS A 156 2.89 8.22 -6.35
CA CYS A 156 4.26 8.48 -6.75
C CYS A 156 4.37 8.55 -8.27
N LEU A 157 5.18 9.48 -8.76
CA LEU A 157 5.59 9.56 -10.14
C LEU A 157 7.10 9.37 -10.20
N LEU A 158 7.53 8.36 -10.95
CA LEU A 158 8.92 7.93 -11.05
C LEU A 158 9.40 7.99 -12.51
N THR A 159 10.69 8.21 -12.70
CA THR A 159 11.36 8.06 -14.00
C THR A 159 12.67 7.29 -13.82
N LYS A 160 13.25 6.82 -14.91
CA LYS A 160 14.60 6.24 -14.89
C LYS A 160 15.65 7.32 -14.62
N ILE A 161 16.71 6.93 -13.87
CA ILE A 161 17.98 7.66 -13.85
C ILE A 161 18.90 7.02 -14.87
#